data_5de11a07e9047ed7a4684dbf9c6c4841
#
_entry.id   5de11a07e9047ed7a4684dbf9c6c4841
#
_cell.length_a   1.000
_cell.length_b   1.000
_cell.length_c   1.000
_cell.angle_alpha   90.00
_cell.angle_beta   90.00
_cell.angle_gamma   90.00
#
_symmetry.space_group_name_H-M   'P 1'
#
loop_
_entity.id
_entity.type
_entity.pdbx_description
1 polymer ?
#
loop_
_entity_poly.entity_id
_entity_poly.type
_entity_poly.pdbx_seq_one_letter_code
_entity_poly.pdbx_strand_id
1 'polypeptide(L)'
;MSGPWYEQLAPLSRQDILSLICRLELSQQLIRRIEEEKLASIIPVDHDWLQQAKSDLLKSQSLDEALCHLGCCEIDLDLHIWRPKALQLFAEQAFGPGLEEAFLAAQGGHDQIIYSLLRVRDAGLARELWIRLEEGEATFAELASTYGEGPEAARKGVIGPAPMGTINPPELAQLLRTLQSGEVHPPRQLGEWLVLLRLEQLTPARFDTAMREFLLNQQLDAFLNARVQQLLRGEQPDDLHYDSKP
;
A
#
# COMPACT_ATOMS: atom_id res chain seq x y z
N MET A 1 -22.85 -20.66 -25.28
CA MET A 1 -22.18 -20.42 -23.99
C MET A 1 -20.69 -20.62 -24.25
N SER A 2 -19.86 -19.57 -24.09
CA SER A 2 -18.42 -19.73 -24.22
C SER A 2 -17.95 -20.60 -23.06
N GLY A 3 -17.13 -21.62 -23.34
CA GLY A 3 -16.53 -22.49 -22.33
C GLY A 3 -15.68 -21.71 -21.31
N PRO A 4 -15.22 -22.38 -20.24
CA PRO A 4 -14.39 -21.72 -19.22
C PRO A 4 -13.21 -21.00 -19.86
N TRP A 5 -12.77 -19.87 -19.28
CA TRP A 5 -11.70 -19.02 -19.83
C TRP A 5 -10.40 -19.77 -20.13
N TYR A 6 -10.07 -20.81 -19.37
CA TYR A 6 -8.85 -21.61 -19.56
C TYR A 6 -8.88 -22.51 -20.81
N GLU A 7 -10.07 -22.85 -21.32
CA GLU A 7 -10.19 -23.56 -22.61
C GLU A 7 -9.69 -22.72 -23.77
N GLN A 8 -9.73 -21.39 -23.66
CA GLN A 8 -9.17 -20.49 -24.65
C GLN A 8 -7.63 -20.58 -24.75
N LEU A 9 -6.97 -21.03 -23.70
CA LEU A 9 -5.52 -21.24 -23.65
C LEU A 9 -5.13 -22.66 -24.08
N ALA A 10 -6.06 -23.61 -24.13
CA ALA A 10 -5.78 -25.00 -24.45
C ALA A 10 -5.05 -25.25 -25.79
N PRO A 11 -5.29 -24.44 -26.85
CA PRO A 11 -4.55 -24.60 -28.11
C PRO A 11 -3.12 -24.02 -28.09
N LEU A 12 -2.70 -23.30 -27.03
CA LEU A 12 -1.39 -22.69 -26.97
C LEU A 12 -0.34 -23.71 -26.50
N SER A 13 0.82 -23.73 -27.17
CA SER A 13 1.96 -24.49 -26.71
C SER A 13 2.54 -23.87 -25.42
N ARG A 14 3.34 -24.66 -24.66
CA ARG A 14 4.08 -24.14 -23.50
C ARG A 14 4.91 -22.91 -23.86
N GLN A 15 5.52 -22.90 -25.03
CA GLN A 15 6.37 -21.80 -25.49
C GLN A 15 5.54 -20.53 -25.79
N ASP A 16 4.33 -20.69 -26.34
CA ASP A 16 3.41 -19.58 -26.59
C ASP A 16 2.96 -18.96 -25.27
N ILE A 17 2.62 -19.79 -24.28
CA ILE A 17 2.24 -19.31 -22.93
C ILE A 17 3.38 -18.54 -22.29
N LEU A 18 4.61 -19.05 -22.31
CA LEU A 18 5.78 -18.33 -21.76
C LEU A 18 6.02 -17.02 -22.50
N SER A 19 5.91 -17.02 -23.84
CA SER A 19 6.03 -15.80 -24.64
C SER A 19 4.95 -14.77 -24.30
N LEU A 20 3.72 -15.22 -24.07
CA LEU A 20 2.62 -14.34 -23.62
C LEU A 20 2.91 -13.72 -22.24
N ILE A 21 3.35 -14.54 -21.27
CA ILE A 21 3.69 -14.07 -19.92
C ILE A 21 4.77 -12.97 -19.98
N CYS A 22 5.84 -13.19 -20.76
CA CYS A 22 6.91 -12.22 -20.92
C CYS A 22 6.43 -10.94 -21.64
N ARG A 23 5.68 -11.09 -22.72
CA ARG A 23 5.20 -9.96 -23.54
C ARG A 23 4.16 -9.10 -22.83
N LEU A 24 3.37 -9.70 -21.93
CA LEU A 24 2.37 -9.01 -21.12
C LEU A 24 2.94 -8.53 -19.77
N GLU A 25 4.26 -8.68 -19.54
CA GLU A 25 4.95 -8.29 -18.31
C GLU A 25 4.38 -8.95 -17.04
N LEU A 26 3.84 -10.17 -17.17
CA LEU A 26 3.22 -10.90 -16.05
C LEU A 26 4.20 -11.75 -15.25
N SER A 27 5.48 -11.80 -15.63
CA SER A 27 6.50 -12.67 -15.00
C SER A 27 6.60 -12.44 -13.50
N GLN A 28 6.65 -11.18 -13.06
CA GLN A 28 6.75 -10.81 -11.64
C GLN A 28 5.52 -11.27 -10.86
N GLN A 29 4.33 -11.05 -11.42
CA GLN A 29 3.06 -11.45 -10.79
C GLN A 29 2.95 -12.97 -10.69
N LEU A 30 3.33 -13.68 -11.75
CA LEU A 30 3.31 -15.14 -11.77
C LEU A 30 4.27 -15.73 -10.73
N ILE A 31 5.52 -15.26 -10.68
CA ILE A 31 6.51 -15.72 -9.71
C ILE A 31 6.03 -15.43 -8.28
N ARG A 32 5.46 -14.24 -8.02
CA ARG A 32 4.87 -13.91 -6.74
C ARG A 32 3.77 -14.91 -6.34
N ARG A 33 2.87 -15.25 -7.26
CA ARG A 33 1.81 -16.24 -7.00
C ARG A 33 2.38 -17.63 -6.67
N ILE A 34 3.40 -18.04 -7.40
CA ILE A 34 4.09 -19.32 -7.12
C ILE A 34 4.71 -19.30 -5.71
N GLU A 35 5.34 -18.22 -5.29
CA GLU A 35 5.91 -18.11 -3.94
C GLU A 35 4.81 -18.07 -2.85
N GLU A 36 3.68 -17.38 -3.10
CA GLU A 36 2.51 -17.41 -2.22
C GLU A 36 1.93 -18.83 -2.07
N GLU A 37 1.87 -19.61 -3.15
CA GLU A 37 1.39 -20.99 -3.12
C GLU A 37 2.37 -21.92 -2.39
N LYS A 38 3.67 -21.74 -2.58
CA LYS A 38 4.69 -22.46 -1.80
C LYS A 38 4.53 -22.18 -0.30
N LEU A 39 4.35 -20.92 0.08
CA LEU A 39 4.05 -20.55 1.48
C LEU A 39 2.77 -21.22 1.98
N ALA A 40 1.69 -21.16 1.22
CA ALA A 40 0.43 -21.77 1.60
C ALA A 40 0.52 -23.30 1.77
N SER A 41 1.40 -23.94 0.99
CA SER A 41 1.57 -25.40 1.04
C SER A 41 2.32 -25.93 2.28
N ILE A 42 3.15 -25.10 2.91
CA ILE A 42 3.89 -25.48 4.12
C ILE A 42 3.08 -25.25 5.41
N ILE A 43 1.96 -24.55 5.32
CA ILE A 43 1.09 -24.22 6.47
C ILE A 43 -0.02 -25.26 6.55
N PRO A 44 -0.17 -25.94 7.72
CA PRO A 44 -1.23 -26.95 7.89
C PRO A 44 -2.61 -26.34 7.65
N VAL A 45 -3.39 -26.99 6.78
CA VAL A 45 -4.75 -26.54 6.45
C VAL A 45 -5.68 -26.79 7.64
N ASP A 46 -6.35 -25.73 8.08
CA ASP A 46 -7.50 -25.83 8.97
C ASP A 46 -8.73 -26.21 8.13
N HIS A 47 -9.06 -27.50 8.13
CA HIS A 47 -10.15 -28.03 7.32
C HIS A 47 -11.52 -27.50 7.75
N ASP A 48 -11.75 -27.28 9.05
CA ASP A 48 -13.02 -26.78 9.56
C ASP A 48 -13.21 -25.33 9.12
N TRP A 49 -12.18 -24.51 9.25
CA TRP A 49 -12.18 -23.13 8.76
C TRP A 49 -12.40 -23.09 7.24
N LEU A 50 -11.69 -23.94 6.48
CA LEU A 50 -11.79 -23.96 5.02
C LEU A 50 -13.20 -24.33 4.55
N GLN A 51 -13.83 -25.34 5.18
CA GLN A 51 -15.20 -25.72 4.86
C GLN A 51 -16.20 -24.62 5.20
N GLN A 52 -16.01 -23.93 6.32
CA GLN A 52 -16.84 -22.78 6.68
C GLN A 52 -16.68 -21.64 5.66
N ALA A 53 -15.45 -21.29 5.31
CA ALA A 53 -15.16 -20.22 4.34
C ALA A 53 -15.75 -20.55 2.95
N LYS A 54 -15.66 -21.81 2.51
CA LYS A 54 -16.28 -22.28 1.27
C LYS A 54 -17.81 -22.21 1.32
N SER A 55 -18.40 -22.62 2.44
CA SER A 55 -19.84 -22.50 2.66
C SER A 55 -20.31 -21.05 2.62
N ASP A 56 -19.56 -20.13 3.26
CA ASP A 56 -19.88 -18.70 3.28
C ASP A 56 -19.79 -18.07 1.89
N LEU A 57 -18.77 -18.44 1.10
CA LEU A 57 -18.63 -18.01 -0.28
C LEU A 57 -19.83 -18.41 -1.15
N LEU A 58 -20.36 -19.62 -0.95
CA LEU A 58 -21.44 -20.19 -1.75
C LEU A 58 -22.85 -19.82 -1.24
N LYS A 59 -22.98 -19.08 -0.12
CA LYS A 59 -24.28 -18.61 0.36
C LYS A 59 -24.95 -17.58 -0.54
N SER A 60 -24.15 -16.77 -1.21
CA SER A 60 -24.63 -15.62 -2.00
C SER A 60 -24.51 -15.81 -3.51
N GLN A 61 -23.88 -16.89 -3.98
CA GLN A 61 -23.62 -17.14 -5.39
C GLN A 61 -23.46 -18.65 -5.66
N SER A 62 -23.70 -19.06 -6.88
CA SER A 62 -23.44 -20.44 -7.32
C SER A 62 -21.95 -20.73 -7.43
N LEU A 63 -21.56 -22.01 -7.46
CA LEU A 63 -20.16 -22.42 -7.65
C LEU A 63 -19.59 -21.84 -8.97
N ASP A 64 -20.34 -21.94 -10.07
CA ASP A 64 -19.90 -21.44 -11.38
C ASP A 64 -19.66 -19.93 -11.38
N GLU A 65 -20.52 -19.16 -10.70
CA GLU A 65 -20.33 -17.72 -10.51
C GLU A 65 -19.10 -17.43 -9.66
N ALA A 66 -18.89 -18.17 -8.59
CA ALA A 66 -17.70 -18.03 -7.72
C ALA A 66 -16.42 -18.31 -8.53
N LEU A 67 -16.36 -19.41 -9.26
CA LEU A 67 -15.20 -19.77 -10.11
C LEU A 67 -14.92 -18.71 -11.18
N CYS A 68 -15.97 -18.16 -11.79
CA CYS A 68 -15.85 -17.11 -12.79
C CYS A 68 -15.28 -15.81 -12.16
N HIS A 69 -15.80 -15.38 -11.00
CA HIS A 69 -15.30 -14.19 -10.30
C HIS A 69 -13.85 -14.34 -9.82
N LEU A 70 -13.50 -15.51 -9.31
CA LEU A 70 -12.17 -15.81 -8.81
C LEU A 70 -11.15 -16.08 -9.92
N GLY A 71 -11.64 -16.38 -11.14
CA GLY A 71 -10.80 -16.73 -12.28
C GLY A 71 -10.02 -18.03 -12.06
N CYS A 72 -10.57 -18.99 -11.29
CA CYS A 72 -9.93 -20.26 -10.97
C CYS A 72 -10.75 -21.46 -11.45
N CYS A 73 -10.14 -22.65 -11.44
CA CYS A 73 -10.81 -23.93 -11.67
C CYS A 73 -11.33 -24.49 -10.35
N GLU A 74 -12.31 -25.39 -10.40
CA GLU A 74 -12.87 -26.03 -9.21
C GLU A 74 -11.80 -26.76 -8.37
N ILE A 75 -10.84 -27.39 -9.03
CA ILE A 75 -9.74 -28.12 -8.38
C ILE A 75 -8.83 -27.18 -7.54
N ASP A 76 -8.76 -25.90 -7.92
CA ASP A 76 -7.89 -24.90 -7.27
C ASP A 76 -8.64 -24.04 -6.26
N LEU A 77 -9.97 -24.24 -6.12
CA LEU A 77 -10.82 -23.39 -5.28
C LEU A 77 -10.37 -23.42 -3.82
N ASP A 78 -10.06 -24.59 -3.29
CA ASP A 78 -9.64 -24.76 -1.89
C ASP A 78 -8.32 -24.03 -1.62
N LEU A 79 -7.35 -24.13 -2.53
CA LEU A 79 -6.10 -23.37 -2.46
C LEU A 79 -6.37 -21.87 -2.56
N HIS A 80 -7.26 -21.47 -3.45
CA HIS A 80 -7.60 -20.05 -3.64
C HIS A 80 -8.20 -19.42 -2.38
N ILE A 81 -9.06 -20.16 -1.67
CA ILE A 81 -9.67 -19.75 -0.40
C ILE A 81 -8.63 -19.79 0.73
N TRP A 82 -7.81 -20.84 0.80
CA TRP A 82 -6.85 -21.06 1.87
C TRP A 82 -5.66 -20.10 1.82
N ARG A 83 -5.14 -19.79 0.65
CA ARG A 83 -3.91 -19.01 0.45
C ARG A 83 -3.89 -17.68 1.25
N PRO A 84 -4.91 -16.80 1.21
CA PRO A 84 -4.89 -15.57 1.98
C PRO A 84 -4.77 -15.82 3.49
N LYS A 85 -5.45 -16.85 4.00
CA LYS A 85 -5.40 -17.23 5.42
C LYS A 85 -4.02 -17.77 5.79
N ALA A 86 -3.45 -18.61 4.95
CA ALA A 86 -2.10 -19.15 5.15
C ALA A 86 -1.05 -18.04 5.18
N LEU A 87 -1.13 -17.09 4.25
CA LEU A 87 -0.22 -15.93 4.21
C LEU A 87 -0.34 -15.07 5.48
N GLN A 88 -1.56 -14.89 6.00
CA GLN A 88 -1.77 -14.19 7.27
C GLN A 88 -1.10 -14.95 8.44
N LEU A 89 -1.28 -16.26 8.53
CA LEU A 89 -0.67 -17.10 9.58
C LEU A 89 0.86 -17.05 9.51
N PHE A 90 1.40 -17.13 8.31
CA PHE A 90 2.84 -16.95 8.11
C PHE A 90 3.34 -15.58 8.57
N ALA A 91 2.65 -14.51 8.17
CA ALA A 91 3.04 -13.16 8.55
C ALA A 91 3.00 -12.95 10.07
N GLU A 92 1.98 -13.50 10.75
CA GLU A 92 1.87 -13.46 12.20
C GLU A 92 3.04 -14.16 12.89
N GLN A 93 3.42 -15.33 12.39
CA GLN A 93 4.54 -16.09 12.97
C GLN A 93 5.89 -15.43 12.68
N ALA A 94 6.13 -15.05 11.43
CA ALA A 94 7.44 -14.57 10.98
C ALA A 94 7.73 -13.14 11.42
N PHE A 95 6.71 -12.27 11.44
CA PHE A 95 6.87 -10.82 11.62
C PHE A 95 6.12 -10.28 12.85
N GLY A 96 5.23 -11.05 13.47
CA GLY A 96 4.50 -10.64 14.67
C GLY A 96 5.38 -10.36 15.89
N PRO A 97 6.41 -11.21 16.19
CA PRO A 97 7.32 -10.94 17.28
C PRO A 97 8.07 -9.60 17.09
N GLY A 98 8.05 -8.72 18.10
CA GLY A 98 8.73 -7.42 18.05
C GLY A 98 8.06 -6.35 17.18
N LEU A 99 6.91 -6.63 16.57
CA LEU A 99 6.23 -5.69 15.68
C LEU A 99 5.78 -4.40 16.39
N GLU A 100 5.31 -4.52 17.64
CA GLU A 100 4.92 -3.35 18.45
C GLU A 100 6.12 -2.48 18.80
N GLU A 101 7.25 -3.09 19.14
CA GLU A 101 8.50 -2.36 19.44
C GLU A 101 8.99 -1.62 18.18
N ALA A 102 8.95 -2.29 17.02
CA ALA A 102 9.30 -1.68 15.74
C ALA A 102 8.35 -0.52 15.38
N PHE A 103 7.05 -0.68 15.62
CA PHE A 103 6.07 0.39 15.45
C PHE A 103 6.39 1.59 16.34
N LEU A 104 6.63 1.38 17.65
CA LEU A 104 6.93 2.45 18.58
C LEU A 104 8.21 3.22 18.18
N ALA A 105 9.21 2.52 17.68
CA ALA A 105 10.43 3.15 17.17
C ALA A 105 10.21 4.03 15.93
N ALA A 106 9.19 3.71 15.11
CA ALA A 106 8.87 4.40 13.86
C ALA A 106 7.53 5.16 13.90
N GLN A 107 6.87 5.25 15.05
CA GLN A 107 5.48 5.73 15.20
C GLN A 107 5.22 7.04 14.48
N GLY A 108 6.09 8.04 14.63
CA GLY A 108 5.93 9.34 13.99
C GLY A 108 5.93 9.31 12.45
N GLY A 109 6.39 8.21 11.84
CA GLY A 109 6.26 7.98 10.40
C GLY A 109 4.87 7.52 9.97
N HIS A 110 4.13 6.89 10.86
CA HIS A 110 2.78 6.38 10.63
C HIS A 110 1.67 7.37 10.98
N ASP A 111 2.02 8.49 11.65
CA ASP A 111 1.07 9.56 11.98
C ASP A 111 0.38 10.06 10.70
N GLN A 112 -0.97 10.19 10.76
CA GLN A 112 -1.74 10.70 9.65
C GLN A 112 -1.76 12.22 9.68
N ILE A 113 -1.43 12.84 8.54
CA ILE A 113 -1.36 14.29 8.42
C ILE A 113 -2.26 14.78 7.29
N ILE A 114 -2.93 15.89 7.54
CA ILE A 114 -3.57 16.74 6.53
C ILE A 114 -2.90 18.10 6.62
N TYR A 115 -2.43 18.60 5.49
CA TYR A 115 -1.76 19.89 5.42
C TYR A 115 -2.14 20.64 4.15
N SER A 116 -1.97 21.96 4.19
CA SER A 116 -2.11 22.82 3.01
C SER A 116 -0.72 23.24 2.53
N LEU A 117 -0.52 23.16 1.22
CA LEU A 117 0.70 23.54 0.53
C LEU A 117 0.38 24.51 -0.59
N LEU A 118 1.13 25.62 -0.65
CA LEU A 118 1.14 26.55 -1.76
C LEU A 118 2.59 26.78 -2.16
N ARG A 119 2.90 26.65 -3.44
CA ARG A 119 4.25 26.90 -3.95
C ARG A 119 4.23 27.89 -5.10
N VAL A 120 5.19 28.81 -5.03
CA VAL A 120 5.45 29.83 -6.05
C VAL A 120 6.95 29.95 -6.28
N ARG A 121 7.36 30.59 -7.39
CA ARG A 121 8.79 30.84 -7.66
C ARG A 121 9.25 32.23 -7.22
N ASP A 122 8.35 33.19 -7.18
CA ASP A 122 8.69 34.57 -6.81
C ASP A 122 8.74 34.77 -5.30
N ALA A 123 9.87 35.29 -4.80
CA ALA A 123 10.10 35.47 -3.37
C ALA A 123 9.29 36.66 -2.79
N GLY A 124 9.05 37.67 -3.57
CA GLY A 124 8.23 38.82 -3.17
C GLY A 124 6.78 38.39 -3.01
N LEU A 125 6.27 37.66 -3.99
CA LEU A 125 4.92 37.09 -3.94
C LEU A 125 4.76 36.13 -2.75
N ALA A 126 5.70 35.19 -2.55
CA ALA A 126 5.63 34.25 -1.42
C ALA A 126 5.48 34.97 -0.07
N ARG A 127 6.26 36.07 0.11
CA ARG A 127 6.22 36.87 1.34
C ARG A 127 4.88 37.61 1.48
N GLU A 128 4.39 38.20 0.41
CA GLU A 128 3.09 38.89 0.39
C GLU A 128 1.96 37.93 0.74
N LEU A 129 1.91 36.75 0.11
CA LEU A 129 0.89 35.73 0.38
C LEU A 129 0.93 35.26 1.82
N TRP A 130 2.12 35.08 2.40
CA TRP A 130 2.28 34.73 3.80
C TRP A 130 1.71 35.80 4.75
N ILE A 131 2.01 37.09 4.51
CA ILE A 131 1.49 38.21 5.31
C ILE A 131 -0.05 38.22 5.24
N ARG A 132 -0.64 38.05 4.06
CA ARG A 132 -2.10 38.01 3.89
C ARG A 132 -2.77 36.86 4.64
N LEU A 133 -2.07 35.72 4.75
CA LEU A 133 -2.54 34.58 5.57
C LEU A 133 -2.45 34.89 7.06
N GLU A 134 -1.35 35.46 7.55
CA GLU A 134 -1.14 35.81 8.95
C GLU A 134 -2.12 36.88 9.43
N GLU A 135 -2.41 37.87 8.58
CA GLU A 135 -3.35 38.96 8.86
C GLU A 135 -4.83 38.55 8.65
N GLY A 136 -5.07 37.35 8.13
CA GLY A 136 -6.42 36.84 7.88
C GLY A 136 -7.17 37.54 6.74
N GLU A 137 -6.43 38.23 5.86
CA GLU A 137 -6.99 38.92 4.69
C GLU A 137 -7.49 37.96 3.59
N ALA A 138 -6.96 36.75 3.57
CA ALA A 138 -7.34 35.69 2.63
C ALA A 138 -7.21 34.32 3.26
N THR A 139 -7.96 33.35 2.75
CA THR A 139 -7.84 31.96 3.16
C THR A 139 -6.73 31.26 2.35
N PHE A 140 -6.13 30.21 2.95
CA PHE A 140 -5.13 29.40 2.25
C PHE A 140 -5.67 28.82 0.94
N ALA A 141 -6.94 28.38 0.95
CA ALA A 141 -7.63 27.82 -0.22
C ALA A 141 -7.77 28.82 -1.38
N GLU A 142 -8.10 30.07 -1.07
CA GLU A 142 -8.19 31.13 -2.09
C GLU A 142 -6.83 31.44 -2.70
N LEU A 143 -5.81 31.61 -1.85
CA LEU A 143 -4.45 31.92 -2.33
C LEU A 143 -3.85 30.74 -3.11
N ALA A 144 -4.02 29.49 -2.65
CA ALA A 144 -3.53 28.31 -3.36
C ALA A 144 -4.18 28.15 -4.74
N SER A 145 -5.50 28.43 -4.84
CA SER A 145 -6.21 28.34 -6.12
C SER A 145 -5.83 29.44 -7.10
N THR A 146 -5.47 30.64 -6.58
CA THR A 146 -5.20 31.82 -7.41
C THR A 146 -3.73 31.92 -7.84
N TYR A 147 -2.83 31.62 -6.92
CA TYR A 147 -1.38 31.85 -7.09
C TYR A 147 -0.55 30.57 -7.10
N GLY A 148 -1.12 29.43 -6.68
CA GLY A 148 -0.37 28.18 -6.61
C GLY A 148 0.07 27.68 -7.99
N GLU A 149 1.37 27.46 -8.16
CA GLU A 149 1.99 26.96 -9.39
C GLU A 149 2.13 25.42 -9.38
N GLY A 150 1.84 24.77 -8.26
CA GLY A 150 1.92 23.33 -8.12
C GLY A 150 0.60 22.60 -8.40
N PRO A 151 0.63 21.26 -8.58
CA PRO A 151 -0.57 20.46 -8.85
C PRO A 151 -1.60 20.47 -7.71
N GLU A 152 -1.18 20.79 -6.49
CA GLU A 152 -2.06 20.93 -5.32
C GLU A 152 -3.01 22.13 -5.43
N ALA A 153 -2.72 23.13 -6.26
CA ALA A 153 -3.61 24.26 -6.50
C ALA A 153 -5.02 23.83 -6.95
N ALA A 154 -5.11 22.75 -7.76
CA ALA A 154 -6.37 22.18 -8.22
C ALA A 154 -7.24 21.64 -7.06
N ARG A 155 -6.63 21.33 -5.91
CA ARG A 155 -7.29 20.88 -4.67
C ARG A 155 -7.27 21.97 -3.59
N LYS A 156 -7.19 23.23 -3.98
CA LYS A 156 -7.13 24.37 -3.06
C LYS A 156 -5.97 24.29 -2.07
N GLY A 157 -4.89 23.63 -2.48
CA GLY A 157 -3.69 23.41 -1.68
C GLY A 157 -3.75 22.26 -0.68
N VAL A 158 -4.90 21.63 -0.44
CA VAL A 158 -5.06 20.59 0.58
C VAL A 158 -4.49 19.25 0.11
N ILE A 159 -3.66 18.64 0.95
CA ILE A 159 -3.03 17.33 0.74
C ILE A 159 -3.28 16.46 1.96
N GLY A 160 -3.63 15.21 1.72
CA GLY A 160 -3.90 14.21 2.75
C GLY A 160 -5.36 13.73 2.76
N PRO A 161 -5.71 12.84 3.74
CA PRO A 161 -4.81 12.28 4.76
C PRO A 161 -3.71 11.43 4.15
N ALA A 162 -2.49 11.53 4.70
CA ALA A 162 -1.34 10.74 4.29
C ALA A 162 -0.43 10.43 5.48
N PRO A 163 0.27 9.27 5.50
CA PRO A 163 1.27 8.99 6.54
C PRO A 163 2.43 10.00 6.46
N MET A 164 2.86 10.51 7.60
CA MET A 164 3.97 11.47 7.69
C MET A 164 5.26 10.96 7.03
N GLY A 165 5.52 9.65 7.11
CA GLY A 165 6.70 9.01 6.50
C GLY A 165 6.68 8.98 4.97
N THR A 166 5.53 9.26 4.32
CA THR A 166 5.41 9.29 2.85
C THR A 166 5.60 10.69 2.26
N ILE A 167 5.72 11.71 3.12
CA ILE A 167 5.87 13.09 2.69
C ILE A 167 7.24 13.32 2.08
N ASN A 168 7.25 13.83 0.86
CA ASN A 168 8.45 14.16 0.10
C ASN A 168 8.43 15.63 -0.35
N PRO A 169 9.58 16.31 -0.34
CA PRO A 169 10.88 15.86 0.16
C PRO A 169 10.92 15.75 1.70
N PRO A 170 11.92 15.05 2.30
CA PRO A 170 12.02 14.86 3.76
C PRO A 170 12.04 16.17 4.56
N GLU A 171 12.57 17.23 3.99
CA GLU A 171 12.59 18.58 4.58
C GLU A 171 11.18 19.12 4.81
N LEU A 172 10.24 18.79 3.91
CA LEU A 172 8.83 19.16 4.05
C LEU A 172 8.21 18.45 5.27
N ALA A 173 8.48 17.16 5.44
CA ALA A 173 8.02 16.40 6.60
C ALA A 173 8.60 16.95 7.92
N GLN A 174 9.87 17.38 7.90
CA GLN A 174 10.51 18.00 9.08
C GLN A 174 9.83 19.31 9.46
N LEU A 175 9.52 20.17 8.49
CA LEU A 175 8.81 21.44 8.74
C LEU A 175 7.42 21.18 9.31
N LEU A 176 6.65 20.25 8.72
CA LEU A 176 5.30 19.93 9.18
C LEU A 176 5.27 19.39 10.62
N ARG A 177 6.32 18.69 11.07
CA ARG A 177 6.44 18.22 12.46
C ARG A 177 6.66 19.35 13.48
N THR A 178 7.12 20.50 13.06
CA THR A 178 7.35 21.65 13.94
C THR A 178 6.12 22.53 14.12
N LEU A 179 5.11 22.38 13.26
CA LEU A 179 3.92 23.22 13.23
C LEU A 179 2.83 22.70 14.18
N GLN A 180 2.06 23.63 14.71
CA GLN A 180 0.79 23.35 15.36
C GLN A 180 -0.36 23.40 14.33
N SER A 181 -1.47 22.70 14.64
CA SER A 181 -2.64 22.74 13.74
C SER A 181 -3.14 24.18 13.56
N GLY A 182 -3.34 24.58 12.32
CA GLY A 182 -3.72 25.93 11.92
C GLY A 182 -2.56 26.90 11.73
N GLU A 183 -1.35 26.55 12.16
CA GLU A 183 -0.17 27.40 12.04
C GLU A 183 0.35 27.41 10.60
N VAL A 184 0.65 28.61 10.09
CA VAL A 184 1.25 28.83 8.77
C VAL A 184 2.74 29.05 8.93
N HIS A 185 3.55 28.23 8.25
CA HIS A 185 5.00 28.41 8.24
C HIS A 185 5.40 29.55 7.32
N PRO A 186 6.34 30.43 7.71
CA PRO A 186 6.91 31.41 6.81
C PRO A 186 7.45 30.79 5.52
N PRO A 187 7.49 31.51 4.39
CA PRO A 187 7.95 30.96 3.13
C PRO A 187 9.31 30.28 3.27
N ARG A 188 9.41 29.02 2.83
CA ARG A 188 10.63 28.23 2.85
C ARG A 188 11.01 27.78 1.47
N GLN A 189 12.27 27.92 1.10
CA GLN A 189 12.77 27.41 -0.16
C GLN A 189 12.99 25.90 -0.09
N LEU A 190 12.35 25.18 -1.01
CA LEU A 190 12.52 23.74 -1.23
C LEU A 190 12.78 23.50 -2.73
N GLY A 191 14.03 23.24 -3.08
CA GLY A 191 14.46 23.18 -4.48
C GLY A 191 14.26 24.51 -5.19
N GLU A 192 13.55 24.52 -6.32
CA GLU A 192 13.21 25.72 -7.10
C GLU A 192 11.99 26.49 -6.57
N TRP A 193 11.30 25.95 -5.57
CA TRP A 193 10.04 26.46 -5.06
C TRP A 193 10.19 27.18 -3.73
N LEU A 194 9.44 28.25 -3.56
CA LEU A 194 9.12 28.83 -2.26
C LEU A 194 7.76 28.29 -1.84
N VAL A 195 7.73 27.62 -0.70
CA VAL A 195 6.56 26.93 -0.19
C VAL A 195 6.00 27.64 1.03
N LEU A 196 4.69 27.79 1.07
CA LEU A 196 3.92 28.12 2.26
C LEU A 196 3.22 26.85 2.69
N LEU A 197 3.25 26.59 3.99
CA LEU A 197 2.71 25.38 4.60
C LEU A 197 1.78 25.75 5.75
N ARG A 198 0.69 25.03 5.87
CA ARG A 198 -0.14 25.05 7.06
C ARG A 198 -0.49 23.62 7.46
N LEU A 199 -0.26 23.30 8.73
CA LEU A 199 -0.73 22.04 9.30
C LEU A 199 -2.23 22.16 9.57
N GLU A 200 -3.03 21.33 8.89
CA GLU A 200 -4.48 21.29 9.13
C GLU A 200 -4.81 20.34 10.29
N GLN A 201 -4.30 19.11 10.20
CA GLN A 201 -4.54 18.09 11.21
C GLN A 201 -3.37 17.12 11.30
N LEU A 202 -3.02 16.74 12.53
CA LEU A 202 -2.13 15.63 12.84
C LEU A 202 -2.87 14.65 13.73
N THR A 203 -2.97 13.41 13.29
CA THR A 203 -3.58 12.32 14.05
C THR A 203 -2.51 11.29 14.36
N PRO A 204 -2.08 11.18 15.63
CA PRO A 204 -1.07 10.21 16.03
C PRO A 204 -1.50 8.77 15.72
N ALA A 205 -0.59 7.99 15.15
CA ALA A 205 -0.80 6.58 14.91
C ALA A 205 -0.87 5.80 16.24
N ARG A 206 -1.72 4.77 16.25
CA ARG A 206 -1.88 3.87 17.40
C ARG A 206 -1.66 2.43 16.94
N PHE A 207 -1.03 1.63 17.78
CA PHE A 207 -0.88 0.21 17.54
C PHE A 207 -2.18 -0.52 17.91
N ASP A 208 -3.14 -0.44 17.02
CA ASP A 208 -4.40 -1.19 17.09
C ASP A 208 -4.38 -2.38 16.13
N THR A 209 -5.46 -3.14 16.08
CA THR A 209 -5.59 -4.31 15.20
C THR A 209 -5.37 -3.95 13.74
N ALA A 210 -5.91 -2.81 13.28
CA ALA A 210 -5.79 -2.38 11.89
C ALA A 210 -4.33 -2.01 11.54
N MET A 211 -3.63 -1.31 12.45
CA MET A 211 -2.22 -0.98 12.27
C MET A 211 -1.35 -2.24 12.31
N ARG A 212 -1.65 -3.18 13.21
CA ARG A 212 -0.95 -4.46 13.28
C ARG A 212 -1.08 -5.24 11.97
N GLU A 213 -2.29 -5.38 11.45
CA GLU A 213 -2.54 -6.04 10.16
C GLU A 213 -1.85 -5.32 9.00
N PHE A 214 -1.90 -4.00 8.96
CA PHE A 214 -1.19 -3.20 7.96
C PHE A 214 0.30 -3.46 7.96
N LEU A 215 0.94 -3.45 9.14
CA LEU A 215 2.38 -3.68 9.27
C LEU A 215 2.77 -5.12 8.91
N LEU A 216 1.98 -6.11 9.33
CA LEU A 216 2.20 -7.50 8.94
C LEU A 216 2.14 -7.68 7.42
N ASN A 217 1.13 -7.10 6.78
CA ASN A 217 1.00 -7.14 5.32
C ASN A 217 2.17 -6.43 4.63
N GLN A 218 2.62 -5.29 5.17
CA GLN A 218 3.78 -4.57 4.63
C GLN A 218 5.06 -5.40 4.72
N GLN A 219 5.30 -6.09 5.84
CA GLN A 219 6.46 -6.98 6.00
C GLN A 219 6.38 -8.19 5.07
N LEU A 220 5.20 -8.81 4.96
CA LEU A 220 4.96 -9.92 4.04
C LEU A 220 5.19 -9.50 2.59
N ASP A 221 4.68 -8.34 2.19
CA ASP A 221 4.88 -7.81 0.83
C ASP A 221 6.36 -7.55 0.54
N ALA A 222 7.09 -6.97 1.48
CA ALA A 222 8.52 -6.73 1.35
C ALA A 222 9.30 -8.07 1.23
N PHE A 223 8.96 -9.06 2.05
CA PHE A 223 9.53 -10.40 2.02
C PHE A 223 9.30 -11.09 0.67
N LEU A 224 8.04 -11.15 0.21
CA LEU A 224 7.70 -11.77 -1.07
C LEU A 224 8.34 -11.05 -2.25
N ASN A 225 8.36 -9.72 -2.25
CA ASN A 225 8.99 -8.93 -3.30
C ASN A 225 10.50 -9.18 -3.36
N ALA A 226 11.19 -9.30 -2.22
CA ALA A 226 12.62 -9.64 -2.19
C ALA A 226 12.89 -11.00 -2.84
N ARG A 227 12.08 -12.03 -2.51
CA ARG A 227 12.18 -13.37 -3.10
C ARG A 227 11.92 -13.35 -4.61
N VAL A 228 10.89 -12.62 -5.04
CA VAL A 228 10.58 -12.44 -6.47
C VAL A 228 11.76 -11.83 -7.22
N GLN A 229 12.40 -10.80 -6.65
CA GLN A 229 13.58 -10.17 -7.27
C GLN A 229 14.78 -11.11 -7.34
N GLN A 230 15.00 -11.94 -6.32
CA GLN A 230 16.04 -12.99 -6.36
C GLN A 230 15.78 -13.98 -7.49
N LEU A 231 14.56 -14.53 -7.58
CA LEU A 231 14.18 -15.48 -8.63
C LEU A 231 14.29 -14.89 -10.04
N LEU A 232 13.91 -13.62 -10.23
CA LEU A 232 14.08 -12.94 -11.52
C LEU A 232 15.53 -12.77 -11.94
N ARG A 233 16.46 -12.68 -10.97
CA ARG A 233 17.91 -12.68 -11.24
C ARG A 233 18.50 -14.08 -11.40
N GLY A 234 17.69 -15.14 -11.29
CA GLY A 234 18.15 -16.53 -11.35
C GLY A 234 18.80 -17.03 -10.05
N GLU A 235 18.65 -16.28 -8.96
CA GLU A 235 19.10 -16.69 -7.63
C GLU A 235 18.05 -17.61 -6.99
N GLN A 236 18.49 -18.48 -6.06
CA GLN A 236 17.58 -19.31 -5.28
C GLN A 236 17.38 -18.68 -3.89
N PRO A 237 16.16 -18.25 -3.53
CA PRO A 237 15.86 -17.80 -2.18
C PRO A 237 15.98 -18.94 -1.17
N ASP A 238 16.25 -18.59 0.09
CA ASP A 238 16.27 -19.55 1.19
C ASP A 238 14.98 -20.36 1.27
N ASP A 239 15.07 -21.58 1.82
CA ASP A 239 13.90 -22.45 2.02
C ASP A 239 12.89 -21.79 2.96
N LEU A 240 11.61 -22.01 2.66
CA LEU A 240 10.52 -21.50 3.48
C LEU A 240 10.28 -22.45 4.67
N HIS A 241 10.21 -21.88 5.86
CA HIS A 241 9.93 -22.62 7.10
C HIS A 241 8.71 -22.07 7.80
N TYR A 242 7.91 -22.95 8.34
CA TYR A 242 6.77 -22.63 9.20
C TYR A 242 6.77 -23.60 10.40
N ASP A 243 6.91 -23.05 11.59
CA ASP A 243 6.85 -23.84 12.82
C ASP A 243 5.38 -23.98 13.27
N SER A 244 4.82 -25.14 13.08
CA SER A 244 3.48 -25.45 13.56
C SER A 244 3.47 -25.71 15.08
N LYS A 245 4.01 -24.77 15.88
CA LYS A 245 3.86 -24.83 17.33
C LYS A 245 2.54 -24.18 17.74
N PRO A 246 1.77 -24.86 18.61
CA PRO A 246 0.53 -24.32 19.14
C PRO A 246 0.76 -23.07 20.00
#